data_fb10f5446b93bcf748fb7785ab0b4d6c
#
_entry.id   fb10f5446b93bcf748fb7785ab0b4d6c
#
_cell.length_a   1.000
_cell.length_b   1.000
_cell.length_c   1.000
_cell.angle_alpha   90.00
_cell.angle_beta   90.00
_cell.angle_gamma   90.00
#
_symmetry.space_group_name_H-M   'P 1'
#
loop_
_entity.id
_entity.type
_entity.pdbx_description
1 polymer ?
#
loop_
_entity_poly.entity_id
_entity_poly.type
_entity_poly.pdbx_seq_one_letter_code
_entity_poly.pdbx_strand_id
1 'polypeptide(L)'
;MKVKIGIIGLGYVGLPLAVSFAKKYEVFGMDLDKNRINGLKKFEDNTGEIKYSELKKTLKNNLYLTSNIKDLKICNVIIVTVPTPVKHNKSPDLNSVIEATRSLSLILKKGDTVVYESTVYPGLTEEVCVPIIEEITNFKYNQDFFIGYSPERINPGDKLHRLESITKIVSGSNKKTLNFLSKLYGSIIKAGVYQAPNIKTAEAAKVIENTQRDINIAFMNELAIIFNKMNIDTNEVLKAAETKWNFLKFYPGLVGGHCIGVDPYYLAYKSKKLGYKPEMILAGRKI
;
A
#
# COMPACT_ATOMS: atom_id res chain seq x y z
N MET A 1 16.73 1.84 22.24
CA MET A 1 17.20 0.90 21.21
C MET A 1 17.29 1.65 19.88
N LYS A 2 18.36 1.51 19.10
CA LYS A 2 18.47 2.13 17.77
C LYS A 2 17.48 1.47 16.82
N VAL A 3 16.72 2.23 16.05
CA VAL A 3 15.76 1.69 15.09
C VAL A 3 16.52 1.13 13.88
N LYS A 4 16.29 -0.13 13.56
CA LYS A 4 16.74 -0.82 12.34
C LYS A 4 15.52 -1.35 11.60
N ILE A 5 15.43 -1.04 10.31
CA ILE A 5 14.24 -1.28 9.51
C ILE A 5 14.50 -2.39 8.51
N GLY A 6 13.66 -3.42 8.49
CA GLY A 6 13.58 -4.41 7.44
C GLY A 6 12.42 -4.07 6.50
N ILE A 7 12.63 -4.13 5.18
CA ILE A 7 11.57 -3.93 4.19
C ILE A 7 11.49 -5.16 3.32
N ILE A 8 10.32 -5.79 3.26
CA ILE A 8 10.04 -7.00 2.48
C ILE A 8 9.25 -6.63 1.23
N GLY A 9 9.85 -6.85 0.07
CA GLY A 9 9.38 -6.43 -1.24
C GLY A 9 9.99 -5.08 -1.65
N LEU A 10 10.77 -5.06 -2.75
CA LEU A 10 11.46 -3.88 -3.25
C LEU A 10 10.91 -3.44 -4.62
N GLY A 11 9.59 -3.47 -4.76
CA GLY A 11 8.87 -2.96 -5.93
C GLY A 11 8.68 -1.44 -5.89
N TYR A 12 7.62 -0.98 -6.56
CA TYR A 12 7.23 0.45 -6.67
C TYR A 12 7.00 1.16 -5.32
N VAL A 13 6.65 0.41 -4.28
CA VAL A 13 6.40 0.93 -2.93
C VAL A 13 7.63 0.77 -2.06
N GLY A 14 8.16 -0.45 -1.98
CA GLY A 14 9.19 -0.78 -1.00
C GLY A 14 10.55 -0.15 -1.27
N LEU A 15 10.95 -0.01 -2.54
CA LEU A 15 12.24 0.60 -2.85
C LEU A 15 12.27 2.11 -2.53
N PRO A 16 11.30 2.94 -2.96
CA PRO A 16 11.25 4.34 -2.54
C PRO A 16 11.22 4.52 -1.03
N LEU A 17 10.47 3.68 -0.33
CA LEU A 17 10.40 3.69 1.13
C LEU A 17 11.75 3.34 1.77
N ALA A 18 12.43 2.29 1.26
CA ALA A 18 13.75 1.88 1.73
C ALA A 18 14.79 2.98 1.55
N VAL A 19 14.81 3.61 0.38
CA VAL A 19 15.72 4.73 0.09
C VAL A 19 15.43 5.94 0.98
N SER A 20 14.15 6.24 1.22
CA SER A 20 13.76 7.38 2.06
C SER A 20 14.15 7.15 3.53
N PHE A 21 13.89 5.98 4.09
CA PHE A 21 14.32 5.64 5.44
C PHE A 21 15.85 5.55 5.58
N ALA A 22 16.56 5.07 4.56
CA ALA A 22 18.01 4.93 4.59
C ALA A 22 18.74 6.29 4.68
N LYS A 23 18.05 7.40 4.45
CA LYS A 23 18.58 8.75 4.73
C LYS A 23 18.80 9.00 6.22
N LYS A 24 18.15 8.23 7.11
CA LYS A 24 18.16 8.44 8.57
C LYS A 24 18.41 7.19 9.41
N TYR A 25 18.13 6.01 8.88
CA TYR A 25 18.16 4.72 9.61
C TYR A 25 18.98 3.68 8.85
N GLU A 26 19.42 2.65 9.54
CA GLU A 26 19.91 1.42 8.91
C GLU A 26 18.71 0.64 8.36
N VAL A 27 18.72 0.38 7.05
CA VAL A 27 17.62 -0.29 6.33
C VAL A 27 18.12 -1.55 5.65
N PHE A 28 17.40 -2.64 5.84
CA PHE A 28 17.63 -3.93 5.18
C PHE A 28 16.47 -4.19 4.21
N GLY A 29 16.73 -3.99 2.93
CA GLY A 29 15.76 -4.25 1.88
C GLY A 29 15.88 -5.68 1.39
N MET A 30 14.78 -6.42 1.42
CA MET A 30 14.72 -7.82 1.00
C MET A 30 13.74 -7.98 -0.15
N ASP A 31 14.16 -8.70 -1.18
CA ASP A 31 13.27 -9.18 -2.24
C ASP A 31 13.60 -10.64 -2.58
N LEU A 32 12.58 -11.44 -2.88
CA LEU A 32 12.74 -12.82 -3.29
C LEU A 32 13.36 -12.96 -4.68
N ASP A 33 13.12 -11.96 -5.55
CA ASP A 33 13.71 -11.92 -6.88
C ASP A 33 15.20 -11.54 -6.82
N LYS A 34 16.06 -12.54 -6.98
CA LYS A 34 17.51 -12.35 -7.02
C LYS A 34 17.95 -11.42 -8.15
N ASN A 35 17.24 -11.41 -9.28
CA ASN A 35 17.56 -10.51 -10.40
C ASN A 35 17.29 -9.05 -9.99
N ARG A 36 16.17 -8.81 -9.27
CA ARG A 36 15.88 -7.50 -8.68
C ARG A 36 17.00 -7.04 -7.76
N ILE A 37 17.41 -7.88 -6.81
CA ILE A 37 18.51 -7.58 -5.88
C ILE A 37 19.83 -7.32 -6.61
N ASN A 38 20.17 -8.13 -7.61
CA ASN A 38 21.41 -7.97 -8.38
C ASN A 38 21.42 -6.69 -9.21
N GLY A 39 20.28 -6.33 -9.84
CA GLY A 39 20.14 -5.07 -10.56
C GLY A 39 20.29 -3.87 -9.63
N LEU A 40 19.59 -3.86 -8.50
CA LEU A 40 19.68 -2.80 -7.51
C LEU A 40 21.10 -2.63 -6.95
N LYS A 41 21.86 -3.73 -6.73
CA LYS A 41 23.28 -3.67 -6.34
C LYS A 41 24.18 -3.02 -7.40
N LYS A 42 23.77 -3.06 -8.66
CA LYS A 42 24.41 -2.35 -9.78
C LYS A 42 23.84 -0.94 -10.00
N PHE A 43 22.99 -0.49 -9.08
CA PHE A 43 22.28 0.79 -9.13
C PHE A 43 21.24 0.91 -10.26
N GLU A 44 20.72 -0.22 -10.73
CA GLU A 44 19.69 -0.32 -11.77
C GLU A 44 18.32 -0.52 -11.12
N ASP A 45 17.43 0.44 -11.33
CA ASP A 45 16.04 0.35 -10.87
C ASP A 45 15.09 0.21 -12.05
N ASN A 46 14.63 -1.02 -12.31
CA ASN A 46 13.69 -1.34 -13.39
C ASN A 46 12.29 -0.75 -13.17
N THR A 47 11.96 -0.27 -11.96
CA THR A 47 10.69 0.43 -11.71
C THR A 47 10.74 1.89 -12.12
N GLY A 48 11.94 2.46 -12.27
CA GLY A 48 12.14 3.86 -12.64
C GLY A 48 11.79 4.88 -11.54
N GLU A 49 11.51 4.41 -10.32
CA GLU A 49 11.08 5.25 -9.20
C GLU A 49 12.26 5.98 -8.55
N ILE A 50 13.45 5.37 -8.54
CA ILE A 50 14.63 5.91 -7.87
C ILE A 50 15.73 6.22 -8.87
N LYS A 51 16.29 7.43 -8.80
CA LYS A 51 17.41 7.84 -9.64
C LYS A 51 18.68 7.10 -9.25
N TYR A 52 19.50 6.77 -10.26
CA TYR A 52 20.83 6.16 -10.09
C TYR A 52 21.66 6.81 -8.98
N SER A 53 21.77 8.14 -9.00
CA SER A 53 22.58 8.89 -8.02
C SER A 53 22.09 8.73 -6.58
N GLU A 54 20.76 8.68 -6.37
CA GLU A 54 20.14 8.52 -5.06
C GLU A 54 20.31 7.09 -4.55
N LEU A 55 20.07 6.09 -5.40
CA LEU A 55 20.26 4.68 -5.07
C LEU A 55 21.72 4.39 -4.71
N LYS A 56 22.68 4.89 -5.53
CA LYS A 56 24.12 4.75 -5.28
C LYS A 56 24.54 5.37 -3.94
N LYS A 57 24.01 6.55 -3.60
CA LYS A 57 24.30 7.21 -2.35
C LYS A 57 23.80 6.42 -1.14
N THR A 58 22.56 5.90 -1.20
CA THR A 58 21.96 5.17 -0.08
C THR A 58 22.60 3.80 0.13
N LEU A 59 22.92 3.07 -0.93
CA LEU A 59 23.59 1.78 -0.87
C LEU A 59 25.02 1.87 -0.30
N LYS A 60 25.69 3.00 -0.48
CA LYS A 60 27.00 3.22 0.14
C LYS A 60 26.96 3.52 1.63
N ASN A 61 25.79 3.86 2.16
CA ASN A 61 25.66 4.31 3.55
C ASN A 61 24.85 3.34 4.40
N ASN A 62 23.53 3.40 4.30
CA ASN A 62 22.62 2.75 5.26
C ASN A 62 21.62 1.78 4.64
N LEU A 63 21.68 1.52 3.33
CA LEU A 63 20.78 0.56 2.66
C LEU A 63 21.54 -0.72 2.32
N TYR A 64 21.10 -1.83 2.90
CA TYR A 64 21.64 -3.17 2.67
C TYR A 64 20.61 -4.01 1.93
N LEU A 65 21.00 -4.68 0.84
CA LEU A 65 20.10 -5.47 0.00
C LEU A 65 20.39 -6.95 0.12
N THR A 66 19.34 -7.73 0.32
CA THR A 66 19.42 -9.18 0.48
C THR A 66 18.23 -9.90 -0.16
N SER A 67 18.41 -11.19 -0.47
CA SER A 67 17.32 -12.11 -0.81
C SER A 67 17.05 -13.14 0.30
N ASN A 68 17.64 -12.96 1.49
CA ASN A 68 17.53 -13.88 2.60
C ASN A 68 16.82 -13.21 3.78
N ILE A 69 15.67 -13.73 4.17
CA ILE A 69 14.87 -13.20 5.30
C ILE A 69 15.65 -13.19 6.62
N LYS A 70 16.61 -14.12 6.82
CA LYS A 70 17.41 -14.21 8.04
C LYS A 70 18.26 -12.97 8.30
N ASP A 71 18.63 -12.23 7.25
CA ASP A 71 19.43 -11.01 7.38
C ASP A 71 18.62 -9.87 8.04
N LEU A 72 17.29 -9.97 8.03
CA LEU A 72 16.39 -9.01 8.69
C LEU A 72 16.24 -9.28 10.19
N LYS A 73 16.83 -10.35 10.75
CA LYS A 73 16.73 -10.69 12.17
C LYS A 73 17.27 -9.59 13.10
N ILE A 74 18.17 -8.74 12.61
CA ILE A 74 18.71 -7.62 13.38
C ILE A 74 17.79 -6.40 13.42
N CYS A 75 16.74 -6.37 12.59
CA CYS A 75 15.75 -5.30 12.55
C CYS A 75 14.78 -5.41 13.72
N ASN A 76 14.22 -4.28 14.12
CA ASN A 76 13.17 -4.20 15.14
C ASN A 76 11.88 -3.55 14.62
N VAL A 77 11.91 -3.08 13.36
CA VAL A 77 10.73 -2.69 12.59
C VAL A 77 10.80 -3.43 11.26
N ILE A 78 9.77 -4.20 10.92
CA ILE A 78 9.69 -4.92 9.65
C ILE A 78 8.48 -4.39 8.89
N ILE A 79 8.70 -3.89 7.67
CA ILE A 79 7.66 -3.31 6.82
C ILE A 79 7.42 -4.23 5.63
N VAL A 80 6.17 -4.61 5.40
CA VAL A 80 5.74 -5.51 4.33
C VAL A 80 5.11 -4.69 3.21
N THR A 81 5.70 -4.75 2.02
CA THR A 81 5.29 -3.99 0.83
C THR A 81 5.14 -4.90 -0.41
N VAL A 82 4.75 -6.14 -0.17
CA VAL A 82 4.55 -7.13 -1.23
C VAL A 82 3.28 -6.88 -2.03
N PRO A 83 3.23 -7.30 -3.32
CA PRO A 83 2.05 -7.10 -4.15
C PRO A 83 0.85 -7.91 -3.68
N THR A 84 -0.36 -7.36 -3.91
CA THR A 84 -1.64 -7.97 -3.56
C THR A 84 -2.59 -7.89 -4.76
N PRO A 85 -2.43 -8.74 -5.79
CA PRO A 85 -3.27 -8.75 -6.96
C PRO A 85 -4.65 -9.39 -6.67
N VAL A 86 -5.50 -9.44 -7.68
CA VAL A 86 -6.73 -10.23 -7.68
C VAL A 86 -6.58 -11.47 -8.56
N LYS A 87 -7.23 -12.55 -8.18
CA LYS A 87 -7.34 -13.79 -8.96
C LYS A 87 -8.29 -13.60 -10.16
N HIS A 88 -8.32 -14.56 -11.08
CA HIS A 88 -9.24 -14.53 -12.24
C HIS A 88 -10.71 -14.35 -11.82
N ASN A 89 -11.14 -14.95 -10.73
CA ASN A 89 -12.48 -14.82 -10.17
C ASN A 89 -12.72 -13.50 -9.43
N LYS A 90 -11.80 -12.54 -9.54
CA LYS A 90 -11.85 -11.22 -8.89
C LYS A 90 -11.81 -11.27 -7.35
N SER A 91 -11.46 -12.40 -6.75
CA SER A 91 -11.15 -12.44 -5.32
C SER A 91 -9.72 -11.95 -5.05
N PRO A 92 -9.44 -11.36 -3.87
CA PRO A 92 -8.07 -11.01 -3.46
C PRO A 92 -7.12 -12.22 -3.52
N ASP A 93 -5.92 -12.02 -4.06
CA ASP A 93 -4.84 -12.96 -3.90
C ASP A 93 -3.94 -12.52 -2.75
N LEU A 94 -4.03 -13.22 -1.65
CA LEU A 94 -3.33 -12.92 -0.41
C LEU A 94 -2.03 -13.72 -0.23
N ASN A 95 -1.67 -14.57 -1.19
CA ASN A 95 -0.55 -15.50 -1.05
C ASN A 95 0.74 -14.75 -0.69
N SER A 96 1.06 -13.67 -1.40
CA SER A 96 2.29 -12.92 -1.12
C SER A 96 2.33 -12.33 0.29
N VAL A 97 1.21 -11.80 0.80
CA VAL A 97 1.14 -11.25 2.16
C VAL A 97 1.23 -12.35 3.20
N ILE A 98 0.55 -13.48 2.99
CA ILE A 98 0.58 -14.63 3.89
C ILE A 98 1.99 -15.21 3.97
N GLU A 99 2.66 -15.44 2.84
CA GLU A 99 4.01 -15.98 2.80
C GLU A 99 5.05 -15.01 3.38
N ALA A 100 4.90 -13.71 3.12
CA ALA A 100 5.74 -12.70 3.77
C ALA A 100 5.55 -12.70 5.29
N THR A 101 4.30 -12.83 5.76
CA THR A 101 3.97 -12.94 7.19
C THR A 101 4.56 -14.20 7.81
N ARG A 102 4.44 -15.36 7.15
CA ARG A 102 5.09 -16.61 7.61
C ARG A 102 6.60 -16.46 7.70
N SER A 103 7.21 -15.90 6.66
CA SER A 103 8.67 -15.74 6.60
C SER A 103 9.20 -14.80 7.68
N LEU A 104 8.57 -13.65 7.89
CA LEU A 104 8.98 -12.69 8.92
C LEU A 104 8.78 -13.27 10.34
N SER A 105 7.74 -14.10 10.55
CA SER A 105 7.49 -14.73 11.84
C SER A 105 8.65 -15.60 12.32
N LEU A 106 9.40 -16.22 11.39
CA LEU A 106 10.57 -17.05 11.72
C LEU A 106 11.76 -16.25 12.29
N ILE A 107 11.76 -14.93 12.11
CA ILE A 107 12.87 -14.06 12.56
C ILE A 107 12.42 -13.01 13.59
N LEU A 108 11.13 -12.95 13.87
CA LEU A 108 10.54 -11.95 14.77
C LEU A 108 11.01 -12.16 16.21
N LYS A 109 11.26 -11.07 16.91
CA LYS A 109 11.68 -11.07 18.33
C LYS A 109 10.65 -10.35 19.17
N LYS A 110 10.62 -10.64 20.46
CA LYS A 110 9.79 -9.89 21.41
C LYS A 110 10.14 -8.40 21.40
N GLY A 111 9.12 -7.57 21.31
CA GLY A 111 9.23 -6.13 21.19
C GLY A 111 9.30 -5.57 19.78
N ASP A 112 9.42 -6.43 18.77
CA ASP A 112 9.45 -5.98 17.38
C ASP A 112 8.07 -5.45 16.90
N THR A 113 8.10 -4.57 15.91
CA THR A 113 6.92 -4.01 15.27
C THR A 113 6.89 -4.41 13.80
N VAL A 114 5.76 -4.97 13.36
CA VAL A 114 5.51 -5.27 11.95
C VAL A 114 4.52 -4.25 11.39
N VAL A 115 4.81 -3.69 10.21
CA VAL A 115 3.95 -2.72 9.53
C VAL A 115 3.58 -3.26 8.16
N TYR A 116 2.29 -3.30 7.85
CA TYR A 116 1.83 -3.64 6.51
C TYR A 116 1.53 -2.37 5.72
N GLU A 117 2.07 -2.29 4.50
CA GLU A 117 1.78 -1.23 3.53
C GLU A 117 1.09 -1.79 2.27
N SER A 118 1.12 -3.11 2.10
CA SER A 118 0.38 -3.78 1.02
C SER A 118 -1.10 -3.45 1.07
N THR A 119 -1.74 -3.28 -0.08
CA THR A 119 -3.18 -3.05 -0.16
C THR A 119 -3.96 -4.28 0.30
N VAL A 120 -4.83 -4.10 1.27
CA VAL A 120 -5.64 -5.18 1.85
C VAL A 120 -7.07 -4.71 2.12
N TYR A 121 -8.01 -5.64 2.29
CA TYR A 121 -9.35 -5.29 2.72
C TYR A 121 -9.38 -4.98 4.24
N PRO A 122 -10.33 -4.16 4.72
CA PRO A 122 -10.42 -3.80 6.14
C PRO A 122 -10.53 -5.01 7.06
N GLY A 123 -9.61 -5.11 8.00
CA GLY A 123 -9.51 -6.20 8.97
C GLY A 123 -8.50 -7.29 8.62
N LEU A 124 -7.94 -7.31 7.39
CA LEU A 124 -7.03 -8.39 7.00
C LEU A 124 -5.81 -8.48 7.92
N THR A 125 -5.18 -7.38 8.22
CA THR A 125 -3.96 -7.36 9.04
C THR A 125 -4.19 -8.03 10.41
N GLU A 126 -5.29 -7.69 11.09
CA GLU A 126 -5.58 -8.23 12.42
C GLU A 126 -6.26 -9.60 12.36
N GLU A 127 -7.10 -9.89 11.35
CA GLU A 127 -7.87 -11.13 11.25
C GLU A 127 -7.09 -12.29 10.59
N VAL A 128 -6.05 -11.98 9.81
CA VAL A 128 -5.27 -12.99 9.06
C VAL A 128 -3.81 -12.97 9.46
N CYS A 129 -3.13 -11.81 9.39
CA CYS A 129 -1.69 -11.77 9.60
C CYS A 129 -1.31 -11.97 11.07
N VAL A 130 -2.06 -11.36 12.01
CA VAL A 130 -1.81 -11.52 13.45
C VAL A 130 -1.90 -12.99 13.88
N PRO A 131 -2.97 -13.75 13.57
CA PRO A 131 -3.04 -15.17 13.92
C PRO A 131 -1.89 -16.01 13.38
N ILE A 132 -1.41 -15.73 12.16
CA ILE A 132 -0.25 -16.43 11.57
C ILE A 132 1.02 -16.16 12.40
N ILE A 133 1.24 -14.92 12.83
CA ILE A 133 2.38 -14.58 13.67
C ILE A 133 2.28 -15.29 15.03
N GLU A 134 1.12 -15.25 15.68
CA GLU A 134 0.90 -15.90 16.97
C GLU A 134 1.12 -17.42 16.90
N GLU A 135 0.61 -18.07 15.84
CA GLU A 135 0.75 -19.51 15.60
C GLU A 135 2.22 -19.92 15.46
N ILE A 136 3.01 -19.18 14.68
CA ILE A 136 4.41 -19.54 14.38
C ILE A 136 5.36 -19.20 15.52
N THR A 137 5.13 -18.07 16.21
CA THR A 137 6.06 -17.55 17.22
C THR A 137 5.71 -17.94 18.63
N ASN A 138 4.45 -18.32 18.90
CA ASN A 138 3.84 -18.39 20.24
C ASN A 138 3.89 -17.05 20.98
N PHE A 139 4.04 -15.93 20.29
CA PHE A 139 3.98 -14.59 20.86
C PHE A 139 2.54 -14.10 20.96
N LYS A 140 2.28 -13.20 21.92
CA LYS A 140 0.95 -12.59 22.12
C LYS A 140 0.91 -11.20 21.49
N TYR A 141 -0.08 -10.97 20.65
CA TYR A 141 -0.38 -9.69 20.05
C TYR A 141 -0.54 -8.59 21.10
N ASN A 142 0.03 -7.41 20.86
CA ASN A 142 0.06 -6.26 21.76
C ASN A 142 0.81 -6.46 23.10
N GLN A 143 1.48 -7.59 23.29
CA GLN A 143 2.34 -7.87 24.42
C GLN A 143 3.78 -8.14 23.98
N ASP A 144 3.96 -9.17 23.14
CA ASP A 144 5.27 -9.62 22.70
C ASP A 144 5.65 -9.02 21.33
N PHE A 145 4.68 -8.65 20.49
CA PHE A 145 4.89 -7.96 19.22
C PHE A 145 3.76 -6.96 18.95
N PHE A 146 4.05 -6.01 18.06
CA PHE A 146 3.15 -4.91 17.74
C PHE A 146 2.93 -4.81 16.25
N ILE A 147 1.75 -4.33 15.86
CA ILE A 147 1.36 -4.20 14.45
C ILE A 147 1.02 -2.75 14.13
N GLY A 148 1.39 -2.33 12.91
CA GLY A 148 0.91 -1.11 12.28
C GLY A 148 0.41 -1.38 10.87
N TYR A 149 -0.36 -0.45 10.37
CA TYR A 149 -0.73 -0.39 8.96
C TYR A 149 -0.58 1.05 8.46
N SER A 150 0.06 1.19 7.31
CA SER A 150 0.30 2.50 6.70
C SER A 150 0.19 2.36 5.17
N PRO A 151 -0.98 2.67 4.58
CA PRO A 151 -1.17 2.48 3.15
C PRO A 151 -0.25 3.34 2.30
N GLU A 152 0.22 2.78 1.19
CA GLU A 152 0.88 3.57 0.16
C GLU A 152 -0.14 4.26 -0.74
N ARG A 153 0.13 5.52 -1.07
CA ARG A 153 -0.76 6.40 -1.83
C ARG A 153 -0.08 7.02 -3.06
N ILE A 154 1.12 6.55 -3.40
CA ILE A 154 1.85 6.99 -4.59
C ILE A 154 1.19 6.36 -5.84
N ASN A 155 1.08 7.16 -6.90
CA ASN A 155 0.78 6.63 -8.23
C ASN A 155 2.11 6.35 -8.95
N PRO A 156 2.37 5.11 -9.39
CA PRO A 156 3.57 4.78 -10.15
C PRO A 156 3.79 5.74 -11.31
N GLY A 157 5.00 6.28 -11.42
CA GLY A 157 5.37 7.24 -12.47
C GLY A 157 4.96 8.70 -12.19
N ASP A 158 4.22 9.01 -11.13
CA ASP A 158 3.89 10.39 -10.74
C ASP A 158 5.12 11.07 -10.10
N LYS A 159 5.68 12.06 -10.82
CA LYS A 159 6.86 12.81 -10.36
C LYS A 159 6.54 13.96 -9.42
N LEU A 160 5.28 14.38 -9.33
CA LEU A 160 4.82 15.49 -8.50
C LEU A 160 4.41 15.01 -7.10
N HIS A 161 3.63 13.93 -7.02
CA HIS A 161 3.12 13.38 -5.78
C HIS A 161 3.99 12.22 -5.30
N ARG A 162 5.17 12.56 -4.78
CA ARG A 162 6.13 11.58 -4.26
C ARG A 162 5.83 11.24 -2.81
N LEU A 163 6.45 10.17 -2.31
CA LEU A 163 6.33 9.69 -0.93
C LEU A 163 6.41 10.81 0.11
N GLU A 164 7.37 11.72 -0.02
CA GLU A 164 7.61 12.79 0.96
C GLU A 164 6.55 13.92 0.92
N SER A 165 5.81 14.06 -0.21
CA SER A 165 4.87 15.18 -0.47
C SER A 165 3.40 14.84 -0.23
N ILE A 166 3.08 13.57 0.07
CA ILE A 166 1.72 13.11 0.34
C ILE A 166 1.59 12.84 1.85
N THR A 167 0.53 13.35 2.49
CA THR A 167 0.22 13.01 3.89
C THR A 167 0.12 11.50 4.06
N LYS A 168 0.94 10.92 4.91
CA LYS A 168 0.96 9.47 5.15
C LYS A 168 -0.05 9.10 6.23
N ILE A 169 -0.95 8.15 5.93
CA ILE A 169 -1.83 7.57 6.94
C ILE A 169 -1.03 6.54 7.73
N VAL A 170 -1.10 6.60 9.05
CA VAL A 170 -0.44 5.65 9.95
C VAL A 170 -1.42 5.19 11.01
N SER A 171 -1.41 3.91 11.29
CA SER A 171 -2.17 3.31 12.39
C SER A 171 -1.29 2.35 13.19
N GLY A 172 -1.71 2.02 14.39
CA GLY A 172 -1.00 1.10 15.26
C GLY A 172 -1.95 0.30 16.12
N SER A 173 -1.50 -0.88 16.52
CA SER A 173 -2.26 -1.82 17.33
C SER A 173 -2.60 -1.32 18.74
N ASN A 174 -1.87 -0.32 19.20
CA ASN A 174 -2.16 0.43 20.44
C ASN A 174 -1.59 1.86 20.33
N LYS A 175 -1.91 2.73 21.29
CA LYS A 175 -1.49 4.14 21.27
C LYS A 175 0.02 4.34 21.26
N LYS A 176 0.77 3.48 21.97
CA LYS A 176 2.25 3.53 22.00
C LYS A 176 2.84 3.22 20.63
N THR A 177 2.35 2.18 19.99
CA THR A 177 2.75 1.78 18.63
C THR A 177 2.38 2.86 17.60
N LEU A 178 1.15 3.40 17.67
CA LEU A 178 0.74 4.50 16.79
C LEU A 178 1.66 5.71 16.92
N ASN A 179 1.96 6.15 18.14
CA ASN A 179 2.84 7.29 18.38
C ASN A 179 4.27 7.03 17.89
N PHE A 180 4.78 5.81 18.08
CA PHE A 180 6.10 5.40 17.59
C PHE A 180 6.14 5.44 16.07
N LEU A 181 5.19 4.80 15.38
CA LEU A 181 5.12 4.76 13.92
C LEU A 181 4.89 6.15 13.34
N SER A 182 4.06 6.98 13.96
CA SER A 182 3.85 8.37 13.52
C SER A 182 5.14 9.19 13.54
N LYS A 183 5.98 9.03 14.57
CA LYS A 183 7.29 9.65 14.63
C LYS A 183 8.24 9.08 13.59
N LEU A 184 8.22 7.77 13.38
CA LEU A 184 9.07 7.08 12.41
C LEU A 184 8.76 7.57 10.98
N TYR A 185 7.51 7.49 10.55
CA TYR A 185 7.08 7.97 9.22
C TYR A 185 7.22 9.50 9.09
N GLY A 186 6.83 10.26 10.12
CA GLY A 186 6.99 11.72 10.13
C GLY A 186 8.44 12.17 9.99
N SER A 187 9.40 11.29 10.27
CA SER A 187 10.82 11.61 10.05
C SER A 187 11.20 11.71 8.57
N ILE A 188 10.44 11.08 7.67
CA ILE A 188 10.70 11.06 6.23
C ILE A 188 9.61 11.74 5.40
N ILE A 189 8.41 11.92 5.94
CA ILE A 189 7.25 12.50 5.24
C ILE A 189 7.12 13.99 5.62
N LYS A 190 7.40 14.88 4.66
CA LYS A 190 7.31 16.32 4.87
C LYS A 190 5.88 16.85 4.93
N ALA A 191 4.97 16.23 4.20
CA ALA A 191 3.54 16.59 4.17
C ALA A 191 2.78 16.25 5.46
N GLY A 192 3.47 15.59 6.43
CA GLY A 192 2.88 15.21 7.71
C GLY A 192 2.26 13.82 7.72
N VAL A 193 1.78 13.42 8.90
CA VAL A 193 1.21 12.10 9.17
C VAL A 193 -0.20 12.27 9.74
N TYR A 194 -1.16 11.55 9.16
CA TYR A 194 -2.50 11.39 9.72
C TYR A 194 -2.55 10.12 10.57
N GLN A 195 -2.86 10.27 11.85
CA GLN A 195 -3.02 9.16 12.77
C GLN A 195 -4.44 8.58 12.67
N ALA A 196 -4.59 7.45 12.02
CA ALA A 196 -5.87 6.75 11.98
C ALA A 196 -6.20 6.12 13.36
N PRO A 197 -7.47 6.10 13.78
CA PRO A 197 -7.86 5.63 15.12
C PRO A 197 -7.58 4.15 15.35
N ASN A 198 -7.57 3.34 14.29
CA ASN A 198 -7.26 1.91 14.31
C ASN A 198 -6.80 1.42 12.93
N ILE A 199 -6.32 0.18 12.87
CA ILE A 199 -5.80 -0.46 11.66
C ILE A 199 -6.90 -0.59 10.60
N LYS A 200 -8.09 -1.06 10.96
CA LYS A 200 -9.21 -1.23 10.02
C LYS A 200 -9.62 0.06 9.32
N THR A 201 -9.57 1.19 10.03
CA THR A 201 -9.85 2.51 9.45
C THR A 201 -8.79 2.90 8.41
N ALA A 202 -7.51 2.64 8.69
CA ALA A 202 -6.44 2.94 7.75
C ALA A 202 -6.50 2.04 6.49
N GLU A 203 -6.82 0.76 6.66
CA GLU A 203 -7.07 -0.18 5.56
C GLU A 203 -8.27 0.26 4.71
N ALA A 204 -9.38 0.66 5.36
CA ALA A 204 -10.58 1.15 4.67
C ALA A 204 -10.29 2.42 3.86
N ALA A 205 -9.55 3.37 4.42
CA ALA A 205 -9.20 4.61 3.74
C ALA A 205 -8.49 4.34 2.40
N LYS A 206 -7.57 3.37 2.37
CA LYS A 206 -6.85 3.00 1.14
C LYS A 206 -7.78 2.51 0.04
N VAL A 207 -8.65 1.58 0.34
CA VAL A 207 -9.49 0.96 -0.70
C VAL A 207 -10.60 1.88 -1.20
N ILE A 208 -11.12 2.78 -0.36
CA ILE A 208 -12.17 3.72 -0.79
C ILE A 208 -11.66 4.81 -1.73
N GLU A 209 -10.40 5.25 -1.62
CA GLU A 209 -9.82 6.26 -2.52
C GLU A 209 -9.88 5.82 -3.97
N ASN A 210 -9.51 4.57 -4.26
CA ASN A 210 -9.54 4.02 -5.60
C ASN A 210 -10.95 3.55 -6.00
N THR A 211 -11.74 3.03 -5.07
CA THR A 211 -13.13 2.64 -5.33
C THR A 211 -13.99 3.85 -5.72
N GLN A 212 -13.84 4.98 -5.03
CA GLN A 212 -14.53 6.22 -5.35
C GLN A 212 -14.19 6.71 -6.76
N ARG A 213 -12.91 6.65 -7.14
CA ARG A 213 -12.46 7.06 -8.48
C ARG A 213 -13.02 6.12 -9.54
N ASP A 214 -12.99 4.82 -9.32
CA ASP A 214 -13.51 3.80 -10.22
C ASP A 214 -15.01 4.01 -10.51
N ILE A 215 -15.82 4.19 -9.46
CA ILE A 215 -17.27 4.43 -9.60
C ILE A 215 -17.56 5.71 -10.37
N ASN A 216 -16.83 6.80 -10.09
CA ASN A 216 -17.05 8.07 -10.78
C ASN A 216 -16.67 7.97 -12.27
N ILE A 217 -15.60 7.26 -12.62
CA ILE A 217 -15.22 7.04 -14.04
C ILE A 217 -16.27 6.15 -14.73
N ALA A 218 -16.75 5.10 -14.08
CA ALA A 218 -17.81 4.25 -14.61
C ALA A 218 -19.09 5.04 -14.87
N PHE A 219 -19.47 5.93 -13.95
CA PHE A 219 -20.60 6.83 -14.14
C PHE A 219 -20.41 7.75 -15.36
N MET A 220 -19.21 8.32 -15.57
CA MET A 220 -18.93 9.14 -16.76
C MET A 220 -18.97 8.32 -18.05
N ASN A 221 -18.51 7.06 -18.01
CA ASN A 221 -18.60 6.15 -19.16
C ASN A 221 -20.07 5.85 -19.51
N GLU A 222 -20.92 5.60 -18.52
CA GLU A 222 -22.35 5.37 -18.72
C GLU A 222 -23.04 6.61 -19.31
N LEU A 223 -22.72 7.80 -18.80
CA LEU A 223 -23.19 9.07 -19.37
C LEU A 223 -22.79 9.25 -20.84
N ALA A 224 -21.55 8.88 -21.18
CA ALA A 224 -21.09 8.95 -22.58
C ALA A 224 -21.89 8.02 -23.50
N ILE A 225 -22.26 6.84 -23.03
CA ILE A 225 -23.13 5.91 -23.77
C ILE A 225 -24.53 6.49 -23.96
N ILE A 226 -25.12 7.07 -22.90
CA ILE A 226 -26.45 7.69 -22.92
C ILE A 226 -26.47 8.88 -23.88
N PHE A 227 -25.53 9.80 -23.77
CA PHE A 227 -25.49 11.01 -24.61
C PHE A 227 -25.22 10.68 -26.08
N ASN A 228 -24.39 9.66 -26.36
CA ASN A 228 -24.21 9.16 -27.71
C ASN A 228 -25.55 8.69 -28.33
N LYS A 229 -26.38 7.98 -27.55
CA LYS A 229 -27.72 7.54 -28.02
C LYS A 229 -28.70 8.72 -28.20
N MET A 230 -28.46 9.84 -27.55
CA MET A 230 -29.25 11.07 -27.68
C MET A 230 -28.69 12.04 -28.74
N ASN A 231 -27.60 11.68 -29.43
CA ASN A 231 -26.85 12.57 -30.35
C ASN A 231 -26.39 13.87 -29.68
N ILE A 232 -25.97 13.79 -28.42
CA ILE A 232 -25.41 14.90 -27.65
C ILE A 232 -23.90 14.66 -27.44
N ASP A 233 -23.08 15.71 -27.63
CA ASP A 233 -21.66 15.63 -27.34
C ASP A 233 -21.41 15.62 -25.82
N THR A 234 -20.83 14.51 -25.33
CA THR A 234 -20.52 14.33 -23.90
C THR A 234 -19.59 15.41 -23.38
N ASN A 235 -18.61 15.85 -24.17
CA ASN A 235 -17.63 16.86 -23.70
C ASN A 235 -18.30 18.22 -23.52
N GLU A 236 -19.24 18.59 -24.40
CA GLU A 236 -19.99 19.85 -24.25
C GLU A 236 -20.90 19.82 -23.01
N VAL A 237 -21.53 18.68 -22.71
CA VAL A 237 -22.32 18.51 -21.48
C VAL A 237 -21.43 18.65 -20.25
N LEU A 238 -20.26 17.99 -20.24
CA LEU A 238 -19.34 18.06 -19.11
C LEU A 238 -18.79 19.47 -18.91
N LYS A 239 -18.40 20.18 -19.98
CA LYS A 239 -18.00 21.60 -19.90
C LYS A 239 -19.09 22.48 -19.29
N ALA A 240 -20.34 22.31 -19.71
CA ALA A 240 -21.45 23.03 -19.15
C ALA A 240 -21.68 22.70 -17.66
N ALA A 241 -21.63 21.43 -17.29
CA ALA A 241 -21.77 20.99 -15.90
C ALA A 241 -20.65 21.50 -14.99
N GLU A 242 -19.41 21.56 -15.50
CA GLU A 242 -18.23 22.05 -14.79
C GLU A 242 -18.31 23.54 -14.42
N THR A 243 -19.22 24.31 -14.99
CA THR A 243 -19.46 25.68 -14.60
C THR A 243 -20.06 25.79 -13.20
N LYS A 244 -20.65 24.71 -12.68
CA LYS A 244 -21.19 24.69 -11.32
C LYS A 244 -20.05 24.36 -10.32
N TRP A 245 -19.90 25.20 -9.32
CA TRP A 245 -18.82 25.21 -8.35
C TRP A 245 -18.61 23.89 -7.58
N ASN A 246 -19.64 23.08 -7.40
CA ASN A 246 -19.61 21.81 -6.66
C ASN A 246 -19.70 20.58 -7.57
N PHE A 247 -19.56 20.73 -8.89
CA PHE A 247 -19.47 19.59 -9.80
C PHE A 247 -18.09 18.93 -9.70
N LEU A 248 -18.07 17.64 -9.43
CA LEU A 248 -16.82 16.87 -9.35
C LEU A 248 -16.36 16.48 -10.75
N LYS A 249 -15.16 16.92 -11.13
CA LYS A 249 -14.60 16.71 -12.47
C LYS A 249 -14.06 15.30 -12.64
N PHE A 250 -14.82 14.49 -13.34
CA PHE A 250 -14.40 13.19 -13.86
C PHE A 250 -14.75 13.11 -15.35
N TYR A 251 -14.00 12.30 -16.07
CA TYR A 251 -14.17 12.14 -17.51
C TYR A 251 -14.28 10.66 -17.88
N PRO A 252 -14.95 10.34 -19.01
CA PRO A 252 -14.97 8.99 -19.54
C PRO A 252 -13.54 8.49 -19.80
N GLY A 253 -13.26 7.22 -19.49
CA GLY A 253 -11.95 6.66 -19.68
C GLY A 253 -11.85 5.19 -19.28
N LEU A 254 -10.74 4.57 -19.66
CA LEU A 254 -10.44 3.19 -19.28
C LEU A 254 -9.88 3.15 -17.87
N VAL A 255 -10.38 2.22 -17.07
CA VAL A 255 -9.86 1.91 -15.75
C VAL A 255 -9.01 0.65 -15.81
N GLY A 256 -7.74 0.79 -15.50
CA GLY A 256 -6.76 -0.30 -15.54
C GLY A 256 -5.68 -0.16 -14.47
N GLY A 257 -4.60 -0.94 -14.65
CA GLY A 257 -3.46 -0.95 -13.74
C GLY A 257 -3.70 -1.72 -12.45
N HIS A 258 -2.71 -1.64 -11.55
CA HIS A 258 -2.67 -2.45 -10.33
C HIS A 258 -3.48 -1.90 -9.16
N CYS A 259 -4.03 -0.68 -9.25
CA CYS A 259 -4.69 -0.02 -8.13
C CYS A 259 -6.19 0.15 -8.38
N ILE A 260 -6.60 1.03 -9.32
CA ILE A 260 -8.02 1.38 -9.52
C ILE A 260 -8.83 0.16 -9.96
N GLY A 261 -8.26 -0.71 -10.81
CA GLY A 261 -8.92 -1.94 -11.28
C GLY A 261 -8.96 -3.08 -10.27
N VAL A 262 -8.30 -2.95 -9.11
CA VAL A 262 -8.09 -4.01 -8.12
C VAL A 262 -8.76 -3.70 -6.78
N ASP A 263 -8.54 -2.52 -6.22
CA ASP A 263 -8.99 -2.15 -4.87
C ASP A 263 -10.52 -2.28 -4.65
N PRO A 264 -11.40 -1.96 -5.63
CA PRO A 264 -12.85 -2.17 -5.48
C PRO A 264 -13.22 -3.62 -5.18
N TYR A 265 -12.48 -4.59 -5.74
CA TYR A 265 -12.74 -6.01 -5.49
C TYR A 265 -12.36 -6.44 -4.08
N TYR A 266 -11.34 -5.82 -3.47
CA TYR A 266 -10.97 -6.04 -2.07
C TYR A 266 -12.12 -5.65 -1.14
N LEU A 267 -12.70 -4.46 -1.34
CA LEU A 267 -13.84 -3.99 -0.55
C LEU A 267 -15.09 -4.84 -0.81
N ALA A 268 -15.38 -5.17 -2.08
CA ALA A 268 -16.51 -6.01 -2.44
C ALA A 268 -16.39 -7.43 -1.85
N TYR A 269 -15.20 -8.00 -1.82
CA TYR A 269 -14.94 -9.30 -1.21
C TYR A 269 -15.25 -9.30 0.30
N LYS A 270 -14.72 -8.30 1.03
CA LYS A 270 -14.98 -8.17 2.47
C LYS A 270 -16.46 -7.94 2.76
N SER A 271 -17.12 -7.08 1.99
CA SER A 271 -18.55 -6.81 2.09
C SER A 271 -19.40 -8.09 1.93
N LYS A 272 -19.10 -8.90 0.90
CA LYS A 272 -19.79 -10.18 0.69
C LYS A 272 -19.57 -11.16 1.83
N LYS A 273 -18.36 -11.23 2.40
CA LYS A 273 -18.08 -12.05 3.60
C LYS A 273 -18.91 -11.62 4.82
N LEU A 274 -19.29 -10.36 4.89
CA LEU A 274 -20.17 -9.81 5.93
C LEU A 274 -21.67 -9.91 5.60
N GLY A 275 -22.03 -10.60 4.50
CA GLY A 275 -23.42 -10.82 4.09
C GLY A 275 -24.04 -9.67 3.27
N TYR A 276 -23.26 -8.61 2.93
CA TYR A 276 -23.76 -7.50 2.13
C TYR A 276 -23.21 -7.52 0.70
N LYS A 277 -24.10 -7.50 -0.30
CA LYS A 277 -23.74 -7.38 -1.72
C LYS A 277 -23.57 -5.90 -2.08
N PRO A 278 -22.35 -5.42 -2.38
CA PRO A 278 -22.11 -4.00 -2.67
C PRO A 278 -22.49 -3.69 -4.13
N GLU A 279 -23.76 -3.44 -4.40
CA GLU A 279 -24.30 -3.33 -5.76
C GLU A 279 -23.69 -2.18 -6.55
N MET A 280 -23.53 -1.00 -5.95
CA MET A 280 -22.95 0.17 -6.60
C MET A 280 -21.50 -0.09 -7.05
N ILE A 281 -20.66 -0.66 -6.16
CA ILE A 281 -19.27 -1.00 -6.49
C ILE A 281 -19.21 -2.01 -7.63
N LEU A 282 -20.06 -3.04 -7.56
CA LEU A 282 -20.11 -4.10 -8.56
C LEU A 282 -20.71 -3.63 -9.89
N ALA A 283 -21.65 -2.69 -9.87
CA ALA A 283 -22.19 -2.08 -11.08
C ALA A 283 -21.12 -1.28 -11.82
N GLY A 284 -20.36 -0.43 -11.13
CA GLY A 284 -19.26 0.31 -11.73
C GLY A 284 -18.18 -0.56 -12.37
N ARG A 285 -18.01 -1.80 -11.90
CA ARG A 285 -17.07 -2.77 -12.50
C ARG A 285 -17.60 -3.50 -13.75
N LYS A 286 -18.84 -3.22 -14.19
CA LYS A 286 -19.45 -3.80 -15.40
C LYS A 286 -19.39 -2.85 -16.60
N ILE A 287 -19.20 -1.59 -16.37
CA ILE A 287 -19.12 -0.51 -17.35
C ILE A 287 -17.64 -0.14 -17.54
#